data_9640c60cb30639be9bd8161c0ad92343
#
_entry.id   9640c60cb30639be9bd8161c0ad92343
#
_cell.length_a   1.000
_cell.length_b   1.000
_cell.length_c   1.000
_cell.angle_alpha   90.00
_cell.angle_beta   90.00
_cell.angle_gamma   90.00
#
_symmetry.space_group_name_H-M   'P 1'
#
loop_
_entity.id
_entity.type
_entity.pdbx_description
1 polymer ?
#
loop_
_entity_poly.entity_id
_entity_poly.type
_entity_poly.pdbx_seq_one_letter_code
_entity_poly.pdbx_strand_id
1 'polypeptide(L)'
;MTISVLLASLALTGCSAPEAGSTPSSASATSAPSASSAAAPSKSSGPYGDFPTAAAACAKISEQAAGATLLPLSAAQGKTAELEEAKAELARTAEMVPDSIKADFATLSQTAVAGVLDQTVFSSGKLQDAMAPVQRWLAANCN
;
A
#
# COMPACT_ATOMS: atom_id res chain seq x y z
N MET A 1 -13.53 -38.75 18.40
CA MET A 1 -13.18 -38.04 17.14
C MET A 1 -11.91 -37.27 17.38
N THR A 2 -10.79 -37.83 16.95
CA THR A 2 -9.44 -37.31 17.16
C THR A 2 -9.05 -36.47 15.92
N ILE A 3 -8.88 -35.16 16.10
CA ILE A 3 -8.42 -34.27 15.04
C ILE A 3 -6.89 -34.21 15.11
N SER A 4 -6.23 -34.81 14.12
CA SER A 4 -4.78 -34.74 13.93
C SER A 4 -4.42 -33.39 13.32
N VAL A 5 -3.65 -32.61 14.05
CA VAL A 5 -3.07 -31.34 13.57
C VAL A 5 -1.75 -31.67 12.86
N LEU A 6 -1.70 -31.45 11.55
CA LEU A 6 -0.48 -31.52 10.75
C LEU A 6 0.22 -30.17 10.81
N LEU A 7 1.36 -30.11 11.50
CA LEU A 7 2.29 -28.99 11.46
C LEU A 7 3.16 -29.13 10.20
N ALA A 8 3.00 -28.22 9.25
CA ALA A 8 3.89 -28.07 8.11
C ALA A 8 4.96 -27.03 8.44
N SER A 9 6.19 -27.48 8.57
CA SER A 9 7.39 -26.66 8.78
C SER A 9 7.87 -26.09 7.44
N LEU A 10 7.82 -24.77 7.23
CA LEU A 10 8.49 -24.12 6.11
C LEU A 10 9.90 -23.71 6.53
N ALA A 11 10.90 -24.34 5.89
CA ALA A 11 12.30 -23.97 5.99
C ALA A 11 12.59 -22.76 5.08
N LEU A 12 13.02 -21.65 5.65
CA LEU A 12 13.59 -20.52 4.92
C LEU A 12 15.05 -20.80 4.59
N THR A 13 15.34 -20.98 3.30
CA THR A 13 16.71 -21.03 2.79
C THR A 13 17.15 -19.61 2.45
N GLY A 14 18.14 -19.11 3.18
CA GLY A 14 18.81 -17.85 2.89
C GLY A 14 19.67 -17.95 1.63
N CYS A 15 19.71 -16.91 0.81
CA CYS A 15 20.71 -16.70 -0.22
C CYS A 15 21.53 -15.47 0.07
N SER A 16 22.80 -15.74 0.22
CA SER A 16 23.93 -14.83 0.43
C SER A 16 24.18 -13.92 -0.77
N ALA A 17 24.62 -12.71 -0.49
CA ALA A 17 25.18 -11.77 -1.44
C ALA A 17 26.60 -12.20 -1.88
N PRO A 18 27.10 -11.73 -3.02
CA PRO A 18 28.51 -11.41 -3.14
C PRO A 18 28.78 -9.92 -3.36
N GLU A 19 29.75 -9.48 -2.57
CA GLU A 19 30.54 -8.25 -2.76
C GLU A 19 31.39 -8.29 -4.04
N ALA A 20 31.72 -7.13 -4.50
CA ALA A 20 33.01 -6.62 -5.00
C ALA A 20 32.72 -5.53 -6.05
N GLY A 21 33.27 -4.38 -6.02
CA GLY A 21 34.56 -3.87 -5.60
C GLY A 21 34.94 -2.67 -6.44
N SER A 22 35.62 -1.70 -5.79
CA SER A 22 36.64 -0.80 -6.33
C SER A 22 36.21 0.48 -7.10
N THR A 23 36.21 1.60 -6.48
CA THR A 23 37.17 2.75 -6.32
C THR A 23 37.59 3.53 -7.59
N PRO A 24 38.22 4.68 -7.42
CA PRO A 24 37.60 6.02 -7.42
C PRO A 24 38.16 6.88 -8.56
N SER A 25 37.55 8.01 -8.86
CA SER A 25 38.29 9.12 -9.48
C SER A 25 37.71 10.47 -9.08
N SER A 26 38.61 11.21 -8.50
CA SER A 26 38.52 12.64 -8.21
C SER A 26 38.33 13.47 -9.47
N ALA A 27 37.55 14.54 -9.36
CA ALA A 27 37.98 15.86 -9.83
C ALA A 27 37.04 16.94 -9.38
N SER A 28 37.61 17.95 -8.79
CA SER A 28 37.11 19.26 -8.38
C SER A 28 36.40 20.02 -9.51
N ALA A 29 35.40 20.82 -9.15
CA ALA A 29 35.36 22.26 -9.38
C ALA A 29 34.01 22.85 -8.98
N THR A 30 34.01 23.63 -7.93
CA THR A 30 33.48 25.00 -7.78
C THR A 30 32.49 25.48 -8.85
N SER A 31 31.26 25.73 -8.42
CA SER A 31 30.55 26.99 -8.64
C SER A 31 29.13 26.87 -8.08
N ALA A 32 28.83 27.60 -7.01
CA ALA A 32 27.46 27.96 -6.67
C ALA A 32 26.93 28.98 -7.68
N PRO A 33 25.70 28.89 -8.08
CA PRO A 33 24.86 30.04 -7.92
C PRO A 33 23.43 29.76 -7.40
N SER A 34 22.98 30.68 -6.57
CA SER A 34 21.63 31.19 -6.40
C SER A 34 20.47 30.20 -6.30
N ALA A 35 19.94 30.15 -5.09
CA ALA A 35 18.60 29.72 -4.78
C ALA A 35 17.56 30.38 -5.70
N SER A 36 17.07 29.62 -6.65
CA SER A 36 15.74 29.78 -7.19
C SER A 36 14.85 28.77 -6.48
N SER A 37 13.92 29.25 -5.66
CA SER A 37 12.80 28.45 -5.18
C SER A 37 11.99 28.01 -6.41
N ALA A 38 12.44 26.93 -7.03
CA ALA A 38 11.61 26.19 -7.96
C ALA A 38 10.59 25.44 -7.11
N ALA A 39 9.32 25.75 -7.30
CA ALA A 39 8.22 24.90 -6.88
C ALA A 39 8.59 23.46 -7.24
N ALA A 40 8.56 22.57 -6.25
CA ALA A 40 8.81 21.15 -6.48
C ALA A 40 7.89 20.71 -7.62
N PRO A 41 8.41 20.07 -8.69
CA PRO A 41 7.56 19.54 -9.72
C PRO A 41 6.67 18.51 -9.02
N SER A 42 5.36 18.68 -9.12
CA SER A 42 4.41 17.64 -8.80
C SER A 42 4.84 16.43 -9.63
N LYS A 43 5.41 15.42 -8.97
CA LYS A 43 5.75 14.16 -9.64
C LYS A 43 4.42 13.61 -10.15
N SER A 44 4.19 13.68 -11.46
CA SER A 44 3.13 12.89 -12.05
C SER A 44 3.54 11.44 -11.80
N SER A 45 2.80 10.76 -10.95
CA SER A 45 3.00 9.34 -10.70
C SER A 45 2.82 8.63 -12.05
N GLY A 46 3.71 7.68 -12.34
CA GLY A 46 3.63 6.88 -13.57
C GLY A 46 2.34 6.06 -13.64
N PRO A 47 2.15 5.24 -14.69
CA PRO A 47 0.94 4.44 -14.87
C PRO A 47 0.64 3.51 -13.69
N TYR A 48 1.64 3.26 -12.84
CA TYR A 48 1.53 2.41 -11.64
C TYR A 48 1.72 3.20 -10.34
N GLY A 49 1.57 4.51 -10.36
CA GLY A 49 1.81 5.37 -9.20
C GLY A 49 3.30 5.43 -8.84
N ASP A 50 3.58 5.46 -7.54
CA ASP A 50 4.95 5.45 -7.00
C ASP A 50 5.50 4.03 -6.80
N PHE A 51 4.83 3.00 -7.31
CA PHE A 51 5.31 1.62 -7.26
C PHE A 51 6.35 1.35 -8.35
N PRO A 52 7.36 0.51 -8.08
CA PRO A 52 8.43 0.25 -9.03
C PRO A 52 7.99 -0.56 -10.26
N THR A 53 6.92 -1.35 -10.14
CA THR A 53 6.39 -2.19 -11.22
C THR A 53 4.88 -2.33 -11.14
N ALA A 54 4.24 -2.73 -12.26
CA ALA A 54 2.83 -3.11 -12.29
C ALA A 54 2.50 -4.18 -11.25
N ALA A 55 3.31 -5.23 -11.17
CA ALA A 55 3.10 -6.33 -10.23
C ALA A 55 3.14 -5.85 -8.77
N ALA A 56 4.06 -4.95 -8.42
CA ALA A 56 4.13 -4.36 -7.08
C ALA A 56 2.89 -3.51 -6.75
N ALA A 57 2.42 -2.70 -7.70
CA ALA A 57 1.20 -1.92 -7.57
C ALA A 57 -0.01 -2.83 -7.34
N CYS A 58 -0.19 -3.84 -8.20
CA CYS A 58 -1.28 -4.80 -8.12
C CYS A 58 -1.30 -5.55 -6.80
N ALA A 59 -0.16 -6.08 -6.36
CA ALA A 59 -0.04 -6.80 -5.10
C ALA A 59 -0.40 -5.89 -3.92
N LYS A 60 0.17 -4.68 -3.86
CA LYS A 60 -0.07 -3.77 -2.73
C LYS A 60 -1.49 -3.24 -2.69
N ILE A 61 -2.04 -2.83 -3.82
CA ILE A 61 -3.42 -2.32 -3.91
C ILE A 61 -4.43 -3.42 -3.54
N SER A 62 -4.25 -4.65 -4.03
CA SER A 62 -5.14 -5.77 -3.69
C SER A 62 -5.05 -6.15 -2.21
N GLU A 63 -3.83 -6.19 -1.64
CA GLU A 63 -3.60 -6.45 -0.21
C GLU A 63 -4.34 -5.41 0.65
N GLN A 64 -4.17 -4.13 0.34
CA GLN A 64 -4.78 -3.05 1.12
C GLN A 64 -6.31 -2.99 0.95
N ALA A 65 -6.82 -3.24 -0.25
CA ALA A 65 -8.26 -3.33 -0.48
C ALA A 65 -8.88 -4.49 0.32
N ALA A 66 -8.22 -5.65 0.38
CA ALA A 66 -8.64 -6.76 1.21
C ALA A 66 -8.52 -6.43 2.71
N GLY A 67 -7.41 -5.82 3.13
CA GLY A 67 -7.18 -5.39 4.52
C GLY A 67 -8.23 -4.41 5.03
N ALA A 68 -8.71 -3.51 4.19
CA ALA A 68 -9.76 -2.55 4.52
C ALA A 68 -11.05 -3.24 5.02
N THR A 69 -11.36 -4.43 4.53
CA THR A 69 -12.54 -5.21 4.97
C THR A 69 -12.37 -5.86 6.35
N LEU A 70 -11.12 -5.99 6.82
CA LEU A 70 -10.79 -6.63 8.11
C LEU A 70 -10.69 -5.62 9.27
N LEU A 71 -10.65 -4.32 8.99
CA LEU A 71 -10.55 -3.29 10.04
C LEU A 71 -11.63 -3.40 11.13
N PRO A 72 -12.92 -3.67 10.80
CA PRO A 72 -13.96 -3.82 11.82
C PRO A 72 -13.71 -5.01 12.75
N LEU A 73 -13.19 -6.10 12.21
CA LEU A 73 -12.87 -7.29 12.99
C LEU A 73 -11.73 -7.01 13.96
N SER A 74 -10.67 -6.35 13.52
CA SER A 74 -9.56 -5.94 14.39
C SER A 74 -10.02 -4.98 15.49
N ALA A 75 -10.91 -4.04 15.15
CA ALA A 75 -11.53 -3.13 16.12
C ALA A 75 -12.37 -3.89 17.16
N ALA A 76 -13.24 -4.82 16.72
CA ALA A 76 -14.07 -5.63 17.60
C ALA A 76 -13.26 -6.53 18.54
N GLN A 77 -12.06 -6.95 18.12
CA GLN A 77 -11.14 -7.76 18.93
C GLN A 77 -10.26 -6.91 19.86
N GLY A 78 -10.39 -5.60 19.85
CA GLY A 78 -9.57 -4.69 20.67
C GLY A 78 -8.11 -4.63 20.26
N LYS A 79 -7.76 -5.00 19.03
CA LYS A 79 -6.40 -5.01 18.49
C LYS A 79 -5.97 -3.60 18.06
N THR A 80 -5.88 -2.69 19.01
CA THR A 80 -5.66 -1.26 18.74
C THR A 80 -4.35 -0.97 18.02
N ALA A 81 -3.25 -1.64 18.36
CA ALA A 81 -1.94 -1.43 17.72
C ALA A 81 -1.97 -1.88 16.25
N GLU A 82 -2.51 -3.08 15.98
CA GLU A 82 -2.66 -3.60 14.61
C GLU A 82 -3.60 -2.71 13.78
N LEU A 83 -4.65 -2.18 14.40
CA LEU A 83 -5.60 -1.29 13.76
C LEU A 83 -4.96 0.04 13.33
N GLU A 84 -4.15 0.66 14.20
CA GLU A 84 -3.46 1.91 13.88
C GLU A 84 -2.39 1.69 12.79
N GLU A 85 -1.67 0.57 12.83
CA GLU A 85 -0.73 0.19 11.78
C GLU A 85 -1.44 0.01 10.43
N ALA A 86 -2.55 -0.74 10.40
CA ALA A 86 -3.33 -0.96 9.17
C ALA A 86 -3.89 0.36 8.60
N LYS A 87 -4.38 1.27 9.44
CA LYS A 87 -4.84 2.60 9.03
C LYS A 87 -3.70 3.44 8.44
N ALA A 88 -2.53 3.43 9.07
CA ALA A 88 -1.36 4.16 8.60
C ALA A 88 -0.87 3.60 7.26
N GLU A 89 -0.87 2.29 7.08
CA GLU A 89 -0.47 1.63 5.84
C GLU A 89 -1.46 1.91 4.69
N LEU A 90 -2.76 1.89 4.99
CA LEU A 90 -3.80 2.23 4.04
C LEU A 90 -3.66 3.70 3.56
N ALA A 91 -3.36 4.62 4.47
CA ALA A 91 -3.12 6.02 4.16
C ALA A 91 -1.86 6.21 3.29
N ARG A 92 -0.75 5.54 3.61
CA ARG A 92 0.48 5.57 2.78
C ARG A 92 0.21 5.04 1.37
N THR A 93 -0.51 3.93 1.27
CA THR A 93 -0.84 3.35 -0.03
C THR A 93 -1.70 4.31 -0.85
N ALA A 94 -2.62 5.04 -0.23
CA ALA A 94 -3.45 6.05 -0.91
C ALA A 94 -2.60 7.17 -1.56
N GLU A 95 -1.43 7.50 -1.01
CA GLU A 95 -0.51 8.47 -1.61
C GLU A 95 0.27 7.87 -2.80
N MET A 96 0.53 6.56 -2.78
CA MET A 96 1.37 5.86 -3.75
C MET A 96 0.61 5.34 -4.98
N VAL A 97 -0.70 5.15 -4.88
CA VAL A 97 -1.50 4.61 -5.99
C VAL A 97 -1.48 5.51 -7.22
N PRO A 98 -1.71 4.94 -8.43
CA PRO A 98 -1.81 5.71 -9.66
C PRO A 98 -2.87 6.80 -9.58
N ASP A 99 -2.62 7.93 -10.25
CA ASP A 99 -3.57 9.06 -10.28
C ASP A 99 -4.96 8.64 -10.77
N SER A 100 -5.02 7.63 -11.65
CA SER A 100 -6.28 7.08 -12.19
C SER A 100 -7.23 6.48 -11.15
N ILE A 101 -6.72 6.06 -9.96
CA ILE A 101 -7.54 5.51 -8.87
C ILE A 101 -7.32 6.24 -7.53
N LYS A 102 -6.53 7.29 -7.51
CA LYS A 102 -6.14 7.96 -6.26
C LYS A 102 -7.34 8.44 -5.45
N ALA A 103 -8.30 9.08 -6.11
CA ALA A 103 -9.52 9.54 -5.46
C ALA A 103 -10.40 8.39 -4.95
N ASP A 104 -10.51 7.32 -5.74
CA ASP A 104 -11.30 6.13 -5.38
C ASP A 104 -10.67 5.38 -4.22
N PHE A 105 -9.33 5.22 -4.24
CA PHE A 105 -8.62 4.56 -3.16
C PHE A 105 -8.63 5.38 -1.86
N ALA A 106 -8.56 6.70 -1.95
CA ALA A 106 -8.74 7.60 -0.80
C ALA A 106 -10.15 7.47 -0.21
N THR A 107 -11.18 7.37 -1.07
CA THR A 107 -12.56 7.13 -0.63
C THR A 107 -12.71 5.79 0.07
N LEU A 108 -12.11 4.73 -0.47
CA LEU A 108 -12.08 3.42 0.18
C LEU A 108 -11.41 3.49 1.55
N SER A 109 -10.23 4.11 1.62
CA SER A 109 -9.48 4.28 2.88
C SER A 109 -10.30 5.01 3.95
N GLN A 110 -10.89 6.15 3.58
CA GLN A 110 -11.72 6.95 4.49
C GLN A 110 -12.96 6.17 4.95
N THR A 111 -13.64 5.48 4.04
CA THR A 111 -14.83 4.68 4.34
C THR A 111 -14.49 3.53 5.29
N ALA A 112 -13.39 2.83 5.05
CA ALA A 112 -12.94 1.74 5.90
C ALA A 112 -12.59 2.22 7.32
N VAL A 113 -11.89 3.36 7.43
CA VAL A 113 -11.55 3.97 8.73
C VAL A 113 -12.80 4.47 9.46
N ALA A 114 -13.75 5.10 8.76
CA ALA A 114 -15.02 5.53 9.35
C ALA A 114 -15.82 4.34 9.90
N GLY A 115 -15.78 3.20 9.22
CA GLY A 115 -16.44 1.96 9.65
C GLY A 115 -15.91 1.37 10.95
N VAL A 116 -14.69 1.71 11.36
CA VAL A 116 -14.16 1.32 12.68
C VAL A 116 -14.95 1.97 13.81
N LEU A 117 -15.40 3.21 13.61
CA LEU A 117 -16.18 3.97 14.60
C LEU A 117 -17.70 3.73 14.45
N ASP A 118 -18.13 3.46 13.23
CA ASP A 118 -19.54 3.27 12.89
C ASP A 118 -19.69 2.01 12.01
N GLN A 119 -20.04 0.91 12.63
CA GLN A 119 -20.21 -0.38 11.95
C GLN A 119 -21.37 -0.38 10.93
N THR A 120 -22.26 0.62 10.95
CA THR A 120 -23.31 0.74 9.94
C THR A 120 -22.75 1.01 8.54
N VAL A 121 -21.54 1.56 8.43
CA VAL A 121 -20.81 1.74 7.17
C VAL A 121 -20.65 0.41 6.41
N PHE A 122 -20.39 -0.68 7.13
CA PHE A 122 -20.22 -2.01 6.54
C PHE A 122 -21.57 -2.67 6.19
N SER A 123 -22.56 -2.56 7.09
CA SER A 123 -23.89 -3.14 6.86
C SER A 123 -24.72 -2.40 5.82
N SER A 124 -24.43 -1.12 5.57
CA SER A 124 -25.13 -0.29 4.58
C SER A 124 -24.64 -0.44 3.13
N GLY A 125 -23.59 -1.24 2.89
CA GLY A 125 -23.01 -1.39 1.55
C GLY A 125 -22.00 -0.31 1.16
N LYS A 126 -21.82 0.74 1.96
CA LYS A 126 -20.91 1.87 1.63
C LYS A 126 -19.47 1.42 1.36
N LEU A 127 -18.98 0.41 2.10
CA LEU A 127 -17.65 -0.12 1.85
C LEU A 127 -17.57 -0.83 0.50
N GLN A 128 -18.59 -1.61 0.14
CA GLN A 128 -18.66 -2.29 -1.16
C GLN A 128 -18.70 -1.29 -2.31
N ASP A 129 -19.47 -0.22 -2.15
CA ASP A 129 -19.53 0.85 -3.15
C ASP A 129 -18.17 1.55 -3.32
N ALA A 130 -17.46 1.81 -2.21
CA ALA A 130 -16.11 2.39 -2.24
C ALA A 130 -15.05 1.43 -2.80
N MET A 131 -15.22 0.11 -2.63
CA MET A 131 -14.34 -0.91 -3.20
C MET A 131 -14.52 -1.11 -4.70
N ALA A 132 -15.72 -0.92 -5.23
CA ALA A 132 -16.06 -1.26 -6.61
C ALA A 132 -15.15 -0.60 -7.66
N PRO A 133 -14.79 0.69 -7.60
CA PRO A 133 -13.87 1.30 -8.55
C PRO A 133 -12.44 0.73 -8.45
N VAL A 134 -11.95 0.46 -7.24
CA VAL A 134 -10.62 -0.14 -7.03
C VAL A 134 -10.56 -1.55 -7.63
N GLN A 135 -11.59 -2.37 -7.42
CA GLN A 135 -11.69 -3.71 -8.01
C GLN A 135 -11.73 -3.67 -9.53
N ARG A 136 -12.44 -2.70 -10.13
CA ARG A 136 -12.45 -2.50 -11.58
C ARG A 136 -11.07 -2.16 -12.12
N TRP A 137 -10.33 -1.29 -11.42
CA TRP A 137 -8.97 -0.96 -11.80
C TRP A 137 -8.05 -2.19 -11.72
N LEU A 138 -8.12 -2.97 -10.62
CA LEU A 138 -7.36 -4.23 -10.47
C LEU A 138 -7.67 -5.20 -11.61
N ALA A 139 -8.94 -5.40 -11.94
CA ALA A 139 -9.34 -6.27 -13.03
C ALA A 139 -8.82 -5.82 -14.41
N ALA A 140 -8.69 -4.52 -14.63
CA ALA A 140 -8.21 -3.96 -15.89
C ALA A 140 -6.67 -3.94 -16.02
N ASN A 141 -5.94 -3.88 -14.91
CA ASN A 141 -4.49 -3.61 -14.91
C ASN A 141 -3.63 -4.74 -14.33
N CYS A 142 -4.26 -5.76 -13.72
CA CYS A 142 -3.57 -6.78 -12.91
C CYS A 142 -3.82 -8.22 -13.42
N ASN A 143 -3.95 -8.41 -14.72
CA ASN A 143 -4.07 -9.73 -15.34
C ASN A 143 -2.71 -10.28 -15.77
#